data_da6ce87ee4a274d9130a9f12e71232df
#
_entry.id   da6ce87ee4a274d9130a9f12e71232df
#
_cell.length_a   1.000
_cell.length_b   1.000
_cell.length_c   1.000
_cell.angle_alpha   90.00
_cell.angle_beta   90.00
_cell.angle_gamma   90.00
#
_symmetry.space_group_name_H-M   'P 1'
#
loop_
_entity.id
_entity.type
_entity.pdbx_description
1 polymer ?
#
loop_
_entity_poly.entity_id
_entity_poly.type
_entity_poly.pdbx_seq_one_letter_code
_entity_poly.pdbx_strand_id
1 'polypeptide(L)'
;MIELVFIKNFLRGIILPIAHAFLRLTSSLLAVVVLTVLATILFPSSPVLANDPEFFDVPFANNQWNIGRRVDESQLRYCIDRRNPDWELAAEIVDAVAGALLLEPQRYEVESDFINEHITKIYAIMLEHCDILMGFKLIPGGYDNWITLTRSYYQAEYVFVTADPDVLTLSDLAPSRPIGPMMGTSAHIRLISYIKTLPAEDRWPIYPMGTSEVLFKSLMNGTIDVALVWAPTFWAKQLQDPVYADLHVIDPAPLPPTSHGVGALMLADKVFLRTAFDEAINALIEDGTIAGILEKFNFPATVRP
;
A
#
# COMPACT_ATOMS: atom_id res chain seq x y z
N MET A 1 -79.65 38.77 -40.20
CA MET A 1 -79.69 37.31 -39.81
C MET A 1 -78.48 36.52 -40.28
N ILE A 2 -77.51 37.16 -40.94
CA ILE A 2 -76.30 36.50 -41.47
C ILE A 2 -75.07 36.61 -40.51
N GLU A 3 -74.94 37.61 -39.70
CA GLU A 3 -73.81 37.81 -38.77
C GLU A 3 -73.78 36.84 -37.58
N LEU A 4 -74.93 36.37 -37.09
CA LEU A 4 -74.93 35.47 -35.93
C LEU A 4 -74.43 34.05 -36.26
N VAL A 5 -74.53 33.60 -37.49
CA VAL A 5 -74.08 32.29 -37.94
C VAL A 5 -72.56 32.23 -38.08
N PHE A 6 -71.95 33.33 -38.47
CA PHE A 6 -70.49 33.40 -38.69
C PHE A 6 -69.73 33.39 -37.33
N ILE A 7 -70.22 34.10 -36.33
CA ILE A 7 -69.65 34.10 -34.98
C ILE A 7 -69.76 32.73 -34.31
N LYS A 8 -70.85 32.01 -34.51
CA LYS A 8 -71.07 30.68 -33.93
C LYS A 8 -70.15 29.62 -34.51
N ASN A 9 -69.86 29.70 -35.80
CA ASN A 9 -68.94 28.78 -36.48
C ASN A 9 -67.47 29.10 -36.19
N PHE A 10 -67.12 30.41 -36.06
CA PHE A 10 -65.79 30.84 -35.68
C PHE A 10 -65.42 30.43 -34.23
N LEU A 11 -66.33 30.57 -33.29
CA LEU A 11 -66.18 30.15 -31.89
C LEU A 11 -66.11 28.61 -31.77
N ARG A 12 -66.82 27.84 -32.57
CA ARG A 12 -66.73 26.38 -32.58
C ARG A 12 -65.42 25.87 -33.15
N GLY A 13 -64.85 26.55 -34.20
CA GLY A 13 -63.61 26.15 -34.83
C GLY A 13 -62.35 26.34 -33.99
N ILE A 14 -62.38 27.33 -33.07
CA ILE A 14 -61.19 27.70 -32.29
C ILE A 14 -61.29 27.14 -30.83
N ILE A 15 -62.44 27.17 -30.19
CA ILE A 15 -62.59 26.80 -28.78
C ILE A 15 -62.55 25.24 -28.60
N LEU A 16 -63.14 24.48 -29.52
CA LEU A 16 -63.13 23.02 -29.41
C LEU A 16 -61.74 22.37 -29.49
N PRO A 17 -60.88 22.75 -30.42
CA PRO A 17 -59.51 22.16 -30.48
C PRO A 17 -58.65 22.59 -29.28
N ILE A 18 -58.82 23.79 -28.78
CA ILE A 18 -58.06 24.29 -27.60
C ILE A 18 -58.52 23.54 -26.33
N ALA A 19 -59.83 23.31 -26.15
CA ALA A 19 -60.35 22.55 -25.03
C ALA A 19 -59.90 21.09 -25.05
N HIS A 20 -59.84 20.46 -26.23
CA HIS A 20 -59.30 19.09 -26.36
C HIS A 20 -57.78 19.02 -26.15
N ALA A 21 -57.04 20.04 -26.57
CA ALA A 21 -55.59 20.11 -26.30
C ALA A 21 -55.31 20.31 -24.80
N PHE A 22 -56.08 21.15 -24.14
CA PHE A 22 -55.97 21.31 -22.67
C PHE A 22 -56.34 20.06 -21.88
N LEU A 23 -57.40 19.36 -22.28
CA LEU A 23 -57.82 18.11 -21.63
C LEU A 23 -56.80 16.98 -21.82
N ARG A 24 -56.11 16.94 -22.95
CA ARG A 24 -55.00 15.98 -23.19
C ARG A 24 -53.75 16.34 -22.42
N LEU A 25 -53.40 17.63 -22.27
CA LEU A 25 -52.27 18.08 -21.48
C LEU A 25 -52.46 17.79 -19.99
N THR A 26 -53.66 18.04 -19.45
CA THR A 26 -53.95 17.77 -18.04
C THR A 26 -54.02 16.26 -17.75
N SER A 27 -54.52 15.43 -18.67
CA SER A 27 -54.53 13.96 -18.51
C SER A 27 -53.12 13.39 -18.58
N SER A 28 -52.23 13.88 -19.41
CA SER A 28 -50.84 13.43 -19.47
C SER A 28 -50.04 13.88 -18.25
N LEU A 29 -50.22 15.07 -17.73
CA LEU A 29 -49.63 15.55 -16.48
C LEU A 29 -50.08 14.68 -15.28
N LEU A 30 -51.37 14.38 -15.20
CA LEU A 30 -51.91 13.54 -14.13
C LEU A 30 -51.34 12.09 -14.23
N ALA A 31 -51.21 11.57 -15.42
CA ALA A 31 -50.59 10.24 -15.64
C ALA A 31 -49.12 10.21 -15.21
N VAL A 32 -48.34 11.25 -15.50
CA VAL A 32 -46.94 11.35 -15.07
C VAL A 32 -46.83 11.45 -13.54
N VAL A 33 -47.66 12.28 -12.89
CA VAL A 33 -47.69 12.39 -11.43
C VAL A 33 -48.12 11.09 -10.76
N VAL A 34 -49.10 10.39 -11.29
CA VAL A 34 -49.51 9.06 -10.78
C VAL A 34 -48.41 8.02 -10.97
N LEU A 35 -47.71 8.05 -12.12
CA LEU A 35 -46.62 7.13 -12.39
C LEU A 35 -45.40 7.39 -11.47
N THR A 36 -45.07 8.64 -11.19
CA THR A 36 -44.01 9.01 -10.24
C THR A 36 -44.35 8.63 -8.80
N VAL A 37 -45.57 8.86 -8.37
CA VAL A 37 -46.04 8.43 -7.04
C VAL A 37 -46.10 6.90 -6.92
N LEU A 38 -46.51 6.19 -7.99
CA LEU A 38 -46.51 4.73 -8.00
C LEU A 38 -45.05 4.19 -7.97
N ALA A 39 -44.14 4.82 -8.68
CA ALA A 39 -42.72 4.43 -8.68
C ALA A 39 -42.09 4.62 -7.29
N THR A 40 -42.43 5.68 -6.56
CA THR A 40 -41.93 5.88 -5.18
C THR A 40 -42.53 4.92 -4.16
N ILE A 41 -43.74 4.36 -4.43
CA ILE A 41 -44.38 3.37 -3.56
C ILE A 41 -43.89 1.94 -3.88
N LEU A 42 -43.69 1.63 -5.16
CA LEU A 42 -43.25 0.28 -5.62
C LEU A 42 -41.74 0.07 -5.47
N PHE A 43 -40.94 1.15 -5.47
CA PHE A 43 -39.53 1.11 -5.17
C PHE A 43 -39.29 1.95 -3.91
N PRO A 44 -39.59 1.43 -2.71
CA PRO A 44 -39.12 2.06 -1.52
C PRO A 44 -37.61 2.16 -1.69
N SER A 45 -37.07 3.39 -1.74
CA SER A 45 -35.64 3.57 -1.54
C SER A 45 -35.33 2.89 -0.22
N SER A 46 -34.80 1.67 -0.29
CA SER A 46 -34.19 1.07 0.87
C SER A 46 -33.29 2.18 1.43
N PRO A 47 -33.38 2.55 2.70
CA PRO A 47 -32.35 3.36 3.28
C PRO A 47 -31.09 2.56 2.92
N VAL A 48 -30.21 3.17 2.15
CA VAL A 48 -28.80 2.78 2.18
C VAL A 48 -28.47 3.06 3.63
N LEU A 49 -28.63 2.03 4.47
CA LEU A 49 -27.88 1.96 5.71
C LEU A 49 -26.48 2.20 5.20
N ALA A 50 -25.93 3.39 5.49
CA ALA A 50 -24.51 3.54 5.50
C ALA A 50 -24.06 2.33 6.32
N ASN A 51 -23.58 1.28 5.66
CA ASN A 51 -22.91 0.24 6.35
C ASN A 51 -21.83 1.00 7.08
N ASP A 52 -21.96 1.12 8.38
CA ASP A 52 -20.78 1.31 9.22
C ASP A 52 -19.75 0.37 8.64
N PRO A 53 -18.51 0.82 8.38
CA PRO A 53 -17.49 -0.06 7.84
C PRO A 53 -17.57 -1.33 8.65
N GLU A 54 -18.01 -2.40 8.00
CA GLU A 54 -18.28 -3.65 8.70
C GLU A 54 -16.93 -4.08 9.27
N PHE A 55 -16.83 -4.08 10.59
CA PHE A 55 -15.70 -4.60 11.34
C PHE A 55 -15.52 -6.13 11.14
N PHE A 56 -16.15 -6.70 10.11
CA PHE A 56 -16.17 -8.13 9.84
C PHE A 56 -14.85 -8.68 9.33
N ASP A 57 -13.95 -7.83 8.86
CA ASP A 57 -12.62 -8.24 8.39
C ASP A 57 -11.56 -8.21 9.50
N VAL A 58 -11.95 -7.87 10.73
CA VAL A 58 -11.02 -7.90 11.87
C VAL A 58 -10.83 -9.34 12.31
N PRO A 59 -9.62 -9.91 12.18
CA PRO A 59 -9.35 -11.24 12.71
C PRO A 59 -9.71 -11.28 14.21
N PHE A 60 -10.44 -12.30 14.63
CA PHE A 60 -10.86 -12.47 16.04
C PHE A 60 -11.82 -11.39 16.60
N ALA A 61 -12.79 -10.90 15.80
CA ALA A 61 -13.81 -9.93 16.22
C ALA A 61 -14.64 -10.35 17.47
N ASN A 62 -14.47 -11.54 18.00
CA ASN A 62 -15.05 -12.01 19.24
C ASN A 62 -14.20 -11.53 20.41
N ASN A 63 -14.40 -10.35 20.90
CA ASN A 63 -14.06 -9.70 22.18
C ASN A 63 -13.28 -10.49 23.28
N GLN A 64 -12.81 -11.69 23.04
CA GLN A 64 -12.11 -12.51 24.02
C GLN A 64 -10.67 -12.05 24.31
N TRP A 65 -10.07 -11.24 23.42
CA TRP A 65 -8.67 -10.82 23.52
C TRP A 65 -8.47 -9.44 24.14
N ASN A 66 -9.55 -8.66 24.31
CA ASN A 66 -9.48 -7.33 24.94
C ASN A 66 -9.62 -7.37 26.48
N ILE A 67 -9.65 -8.54 27.07
CA ILE A 67 -9.86 -8.68 28.51
C ILE A 67 -8.52 -8.57 29.22
N GLY A 68 -8.16 -7.38 29.65
CA GLY A 68 -7.18 -7.18 30.71
C GLY A 68 -5.90 -6.45 30.38
N ARG A 69 -5.71 -5.96 29.15
CA ARG A 69 -4.54 -5.16 28.84
C ARG A 69 -4.69 -3.75 29.44
N ARG A 70 -3.96 -3.46 30.48
CA ARG A 70 -3.73 -2.07 30.93
C ARG A 70 -2.80 -1.40 29.91
N VAL A 71 -3.32 -0.44 29.18
CA VAL A 71 -2.48 0.44 28.35
C VAL A 71 -1.79 1.40 29.32
N ASP A 72 -0.49 1.26 29.47
CA ASP A 72 0.32 2.28 30.16
C ASP A 72 0.58 3.40 29.13
N GLU A 73 -0.07 4.53 29.32
CA GLU A 73 0.02 5.68 28.40
C GLU A 73 1.40 6.33 28.41
N SER A 74 2.29 5.98 29.35
CA SER A 74 3.67 6.46 29.40
C SER A 74 4.62 5.64 28.52
N GLN A 75 4.16 4.52 27.96
CA GLN A 75 4.98 3.58 27.20
C GLN A 75 4.61 3.57 25.71
N LEU A 76 5.64 3.47 24.86
CA LEU A 76 5.52 3.18 23.43
C LEU A 76 5.95 1.74 23.18
N ARG A 77 5.00 0.82 23.06
CA ARG A 77 5.31 -0.59 22.80
C ARG A 77 5.44 -0.84 21.32
N TYR A 78 6.60 -1.34 20.92
CA TYR A 78 6.87 -1.62 19.53
C TYR A 78 7.42 -3.03 19.31
N CYS A 79 7.04 -3.60 18.18
CA CYS A 79 7.50 -4.89 17.71
C CYS A 79 8.56 -4.73 16.63
N ILE A 80 9.58 -5.60 16.69
CA ILE A 80 10.63 -5.72 15.69
C ILE A 80 10.77 -7.18 15.29
N ASP A 81 10.93 -7.43 14.00
CA ASP A 81 11.33 -8.71 13.46
C ASP A 81 12.82 -8.67 13.11
N ARG A 82 13.64 -9.45 13.82
CA ARG A 82 15.10 -9.52 13.58
C ARG A 82 15.49 -10.04 12.19
N ARG A 83 14.56 -10.62 11.48
CA ARG A 83 14.79 -11.07 10.09
C ARG A 83 14.71 -9.90 9.09
N ASN A 84 14.10 -8.79 9.47
CA ASN A 84 14.14 -7.58 8.66
C ASN A 84 15.57 -7.04 8.62
N PRO A 85 16.06 -6.66 7.44
CA PRO A 85 17.44 -6.18 7.30
C PRO A 85 17.72 -4.89 8.06
N ASP A 86 16.69 -4.14 8.39
CA ASP A 86 16.73 -2.82 9.04
C ASP A 86 16.35 -2.85 10.54
N TRP A 87 16.28 -4.01 11.16
CA TRP A 87 15.70 -4.14 12.51
C TRP A 87 16.43 -3.28 13.58
N GLU A 88 17.76 -3.16 13.55
CA GLU A 88 18.52 -2.32 14.48
C GLU A 88 18.29 -0.84 14.23
N LEU A 89 18.29 -0.44 12.97
CA LEU A 89 18.02 0.92 12.54
C LEU A 89 16.57 1.31 12.91
N ALA A 90 15.60 0.43 12.67
CA ALA A 90 14.21 0.65 13.02
C ALA A 90 14.02 0.82 14.55
N ALA A 91 14.77 0.07 15.38
CA ALA A 91 14.78 0.24 16.82
C ALA A 91 15.26 1.64 17.21
N GLU A 92 16.39 2.10 16.65
CA GLU A 92 16.94 3.42 16.95
C GLU A 92 15.99 4.56 16.51
N ILE A 93 15.29 4.39 15.38
CA ILE A 93 14.25 5.34 14.94
C ILE A 93 13.12 5.41 15.97
N VAL A 94 12.62 4.25 16.45
CA VAL A 94 11.55 4.25 17.46
C VAL A 94 12.02 4.87 18.78
N ASP A 95 13.25 4.61 19.20
CA ASP A 95 13.79 5.22 20.42
C ASP A 95 13.85 6.76 20.29
N ALA A 96 14.21 7.27 19.11
CA ALA A 96 14.17 8.71 18.83
C ALA A 96 12.73 9.25 18.85
N VAL A 97 11.77 8.54 18.24
CA VAL A 97 10.35 8.91 18.25
C VAL A 97 9.78 8.89 19.67
N ALA A 98 10.09 7.86 20.46
CA ALA A 98 9.66 7.75 21.85
C ALA A 98 10.20 8.92 22.67
N GLY A 99 11.47 9.30 22.47
CA GLY A 99 12.07 10.48 23.09
C GLY A 99 11.34 11.77 22.71
N ALA A 100 11.01 11.97 21.43
CA ALA A 100 10.26 13.14 20.96
C ALA A 100 8.83 13.21 21.54
N LEU A 101 8.21 12.05 21.78
CA LEU A 101 6.88 11.93 22.38
C LEU A 101 6.89 11.88 23.92
N LEU A 102 8.07 11.90 24.56
CA LEU A 102 8.26 11.72 26.00
C LEU A 102 7.66 10.40 26.53
N LEU A 103 7.78 9.34 25.72
CA LEU A 103 7.34 8.00 26.06
C LEU A 103 8.53 7.08 26.33
N GLU A 104 8.33 6.05 27.15
CA GLU A 104 9.31 5.01 27.40
C GLU A 104 9.19 3.91 26.32
N PRO A 105 10.22 3.64 25.50
CA PRO A 105 10.15 2.61 24.47
C PRO A 105 10.21 1.21 25.09
N GLN A 106 9.22 0.36 24.76
CA GLN A 106 9.14 -1.03 25.19
C GLN A 106 9.20 -1.94 23.96
N ARG A 107 10.34 -2.60 23.77
CA ARG A 107 10.60 -3.47 22.63
C ARG A 107 10.10 -4.89 22.86
N TYR A 108 9.41 -5.43 21.86
CA TYR A 108 9.08 -6.84 21.74
C TYR A 108 9.69 -7.40 20.44
N GLU A 109 10.49 -8.46 20.57
CA GLU A 109 11.09 -9.14 19.42
C GLU A 109 10.14 -10.23 18.94
N VAL A 110 9.76 -10.15 17.68
CA VAL A 110 8.87 -11.14 17.07
C VAL A 110 9.67 -12.39 16.72
N GLU A 111 9.31 -13.51 17.33
CA GLU A 111 9.98 -14.80 17.12
C GLU A 111 9.30 -15.65 16.04
N SER A 112 8.29 -15.13 15.37
CA SER A 112 7.48 -15.90 14.44
C SER A 112 7.97 -15.83 12.99
N ASP A 113 7.61 -16.82 12.18
CA ASP A 113 8.00 -16.92 10.78
C ASP A 113 6.95 -16.25 9.88
N PHE A 114 6.95 -14.90 9.80
CA PHE A 114 5.96 -14.14 9.04
C PHE A 114 5.85 -14.50 7.56
N ILE A 115 6.87 -15.12 6.98
CA ILE A 115 6.84 -15.50 5.56
C ILE A 115 5.77 -16.56 5.28
N ASN A 116 5.49 -17.41 6.28
CA ASN A 116 4.54 -18.51 6.18
C ASN A 116 3.29 -18.32 7.07
N GLU A 117 3.20 -17.22 7.80
CA GLU A 117 2.11 -17.01 8.76
C GLU A 117 1.04 -16.10 8.19
N HIS A 118 -0.21 -16.46 8.47
CA HIS A 118 -1.35 -15.65 8.12
C HIS A 118 -1.25 -14.25 8.75
N ILE A 119 -1.67 -13.22 8.02
CA ILE A 119 -1.81 -11.83 8.49
C ILE A 119 -2.56 -11.74 9.83
N THR A 120 -3.43 -12.70 10.15
CA THR A 120 -4.11 -12.83 11.43
C THR A 120 -3.18 -12.99 12.63
N LYS A 121 -1.98 -13.56 12.43
CA LYS A 121 -0.99 -13.66 13.52
C LYS A 121 -0.35 -12.32 13.84
N ILE A 122 -0.13 -11.49 12.81
CA ILE A 122 0.32 -10.11 13.00
C ILE A 122 -0.71 -9.36 13.86
N TYR A 123 -2.00 -9.52 13.56
CA TYR A 123 -3.07 -8.91 14.35
C TYR A 123 -3.02 -9.35 15.84
N ALA A 124 -2.86 -10.63 16.09
CA ALA A 124 -2.74 -11.15 17.45
C ALA A 124 -1.51 -10.58 18.20
N ILE A 125 -0.34 -10.53 17.53
CA ILE A 125 0.88 -9.95 18.09
C ILE A 125 0.66 -8.46 18.43
N MET A 126 0.01 -7.72 17.53
CA MET A 126 -0.30 -6.31 17.75
C MET A 126 -1.26 -6.12 18.93
N LEU A 127 -2.24 -6.99 19.10
CA LEU A 127 -3.15 -6.91 20.23
C LEU A 127 -2.44 -7.22 21.58
N GLU A 128 -1.55 -8.18 21.60
CA GLU A 128 -0.97 -8.70 22.84
C GLU A 128 0.30 -7.94 23.26
N HIS A 129 1.17 -7.61 22.29
CA HIS A 129 2.54 -7.23 22.61
C HIS A 129 2.91 -5.81 22.22
N CYS A 130 2.37 -5.24 21.15
CA CYS A 130 2.83 -3.94 20.68
C CYS A 130 1.71 -3.08 20.07
N ASP A 131 1.96 -1.78 20.06
CA ASP A 131 1.10 -0.80 19.40
C ASP A 131 1.58 -0.48 18.00
N ILE A 132 2.87 -0.73 17.74
CA ILE A 132 3.56 -0.42 16.48
C ILE A 132 4.41 -1.61 16.06
N LEU A 133 4.34 -1.99 14.79
CA LEU A 133 5.23 -2.99 14.18
C LEU A 133 6.03 -2.33 13.05
N MET A 134 7.37 -2.35 13.19
CA MET A 134 8.28 -1.62 12.32
C MET A 134 8.65 -2.39 11.03
N GLY A 135 9.16 -1.68 10.02
CA GLY A 135 9.75 -2.30 8.82
C GLY A 135 8.78 -2.61 7.70
N PHE A 136 7.63 -1.91 7.62
CA PHE A 136 6.64 -2.15 6.57
C PHE A 136 6.84 -1.25 5.34
N LYS A 137 6.85 -1.87 4.16
CA LYS A 137 6.83 -1.14 2.90
C LYS A 137 5.46 -0.50 2.70
N LEU A 138 5.43 0.79 2.40
CA LEU A 138 4.20 1.53 2.18
C LEU A 138 3.68 1.29 0.76
N ILE A 139 2.88 0.24 0.59
CA ILE A 139 2.27 -0.15 -0.68
C ILE A 139 0.80 0.25 -0.65
N PRO A 140 0.37 1.24 -1.46
CA PRO A 140 -1.02 1.68 -1.49
C PRO A 140 -1.97 0.52 -1.83
N GLY A 141 -3.01 0.32 -1.02
CA GLY A 141 -4.00 -0.75 -1.21
C GLY A 141 -3.47 -2.18 -0.99
N GLY A 142 -2.26 -2.33 -0.44
CA GLY A 142 -1.63 -3.63 -0.20
C GLY A 142 -1.96 -4.29 1.13
N TYR A 143 -2.82 -3.68 1.95
CA TYR A 143 -3.10 -4.13 3.31
C TYR A 143 -4.60 -4.13 3.64
N ASP A 144 -4.98 -4.95 4.62
CA ASP A 144 -6.35 -5.08 5.09
C ASP A 144 -6.86 -3.82 5.82
N ASN A 145 -8.18 -3.65 5.90
CA ASN A 145 -8.82 -2.46 6.48
C ASN A 145 -8.56 -2.25 7.98
N TRP A 146 -8.19 -3.28 8.72
CA TRP A 146 -7.86 -3.18 10.15
C TRP A 146 -6.43 -2.66 10.39
N ILE A 147 -5.63 -2.51 9.32
CA ILE A 147 -4.28 -1.97 9.33
C ILE A 147 -4.30 -0.50 8.98
N THR A 148 -3.56 0.30 9.71
CA THR A 148 -3.13 1.63 9.29
C THR A 148 -1.61 1.70 9.24
N LEU A 149 -1.08 2.45 8.29
CA LEU A 149 0.35 2.65 8.14
C LEU A 149 0.71 4.08 8.55
N THR A 150 1.90 4.22 9.12
CA THR A 150 2.48 5.54 9.40
C THR A 150 3.00 6.18 8.12
N ARG A 151 3.42 7.44 8.20
CA ARG A 151 4.27 8.02 7.16
C ARG A 151 5.59 7.25 7.05
N SER A 152 6.26 7.44 5.92
CA SER A 152 7.59 6.86 5.69
C SER A 152 8.64 7.55 6.57
N TYR A 153 9.49 6.78 7.21
CA TYR A 153 10.67 7.30 7.90
C TYR A 153 11.94 7.19 7.04
N TYR A 154 11.98 6.31 6.04
CA TYR A 154 12.97 6.34 4.96
C TYR A 154 12.39 5.78 3.66
N GLN A 155 13.13 5.95 2.55
CA GLN A 155 12.87 5.32 1.27
C GLN A 155 14.08 4.52 0.81
N ALA A 156 13.85 3.31 0.33
CA ALA A 156 14.87 2.50 -0.29
C ALA A 156 14.38 1.96 -1.64
N GLU A 157 15.30 1.36 -2.40
CA GLU A 157 15.05 0.93 -3.77
C GLU A 157 15.28 -0.57 -3.93
N TYR A 158 14.72 -1.13 -4.98
CA TYR A 158 15.16 -2.40 -5.51
C TYR A 158 16.34 -2.14 -6.46
N VAL A 159 17.40 -2.93 -6.27
CA VAL A 159 18.65 -2.80 -7.02
C VAL A 159 18.95 -4.08 -7.80
N PHE A 160 19.62 -3.90 -8.92
CA PHE A 160 20.23 -4.99 -9.67
C PHE A 160 21.65 -5.19 -9.16
N VAL A 161 22.00 -6.45 -8.85
CA VAL A 161 23.29 -6.82 -8.24
C VAL A 161 23.93 -7.91 -9.06
N THR A 162 25.23 -7.79 -9.35
CA THR A 162 26.01 -8.79 -10.08
C THR A 162 27.42 -8.98 -9.47
N ALA A 163 28.07 -10.09 -9.80
CA ALA A 163 29.48 -10.34 -9.53
C ALA A 163 30.37 -10.00 -10.73
N ASP A 164 29.79 -9.70 -11.89
CA ASP A 164 30.53 -9.43 -13.13
C ASP A 164 30.96 -7.96 -13.19
N PRO A 165 32.26 -7.66 -13.06
CA PRO A 165 32.75 -6.28 -13.02
C PRO A 165 32.57 -5.53 -14.35
N ASP A 166 32.33 -6.22 -15.45
CA ASP A 166 32.14 -5.61 -16.77
C ASP A 166 30.70 -5.13 -17.02
N VAL A 167 29.74 -5.55 -16.16
CA VAL A 167 28.34 -5.14 -16.23
C VAL A 167 28.13 -3.96 -15.29
N LEU A 168 27.97 -2.76 -15.84
CA LEU A 168 27.75 -1.53 -15.08
C LEU A 168 26.31 -1.05 -15.14
N THR A 169 25.61 -1.40 -16.22
CA THR A 169 24.18 -1.08 -16.43
C THR A 169 23.42 -2.34 -16.82
N LEU A 170 22.12 -2.34 -16.64
CA LEU A 170 21.28 -3.47 -17.10
C LEU A 170 21.36 -3.65 -18.64
N SER A 171 21.64 -2.58 -19.38
CA SER A 171 21.81 -2.61 -20.83
C SER A 171 23.08 -3.34 -21.29
N ASP A 172 24.08 -3.48 -20.43
CA ASP A 172 25.32 -4.20 -20.73
C ASP A 172 25.11 -5.73 -20.64
N LEU A 173 24.00 -6.15 -20.03
CA LEU A 173 23.69 -7.56 -19.86
C LEU A 173 23.18 -8.17 -21.18
N ALA A 174 23.92 -9.14 -21.72
CA ALA A 174 23.50 -9.84 -22.93
C ALA A 174 22.13 -10.54 -22.73
N PRO A 175 21.25 -10.58 -23.76
CA PRO A 175 19.92 -11.17 -23.66
C PRO A 175 19.87 -12.64 -23.24
N SER A 176 20.97 -13.38 -23.40
CA SER A 176 21.06 -14.78 -22.98
C SER A 176 21.33 -14.96 -21.48
N ARG A 177 21.71 -13.90 -20.77
CA ARG A 177 22.11 -13.95 -19.36
C ARG A 177 20.91 -13.84 -18.43
N PRO A 178 20.71 -14.77 -17.49
CA PRO A 178 19.50 -14.80 -16.68
C PRO A 178 19.51 -13.78 -15.54
N ILE A 179 18.32 -13.21 -15.29
CA ILE A 179 18.04 -12.32 -14.15
C ILE A 179 17.18 -13.07 -13.12
N GLY A 180 17.56 -13.01 -11.86
CA GLY A 180 16.81 -13.54 -10.73
C GLY A 180 16.14 -12.44 -9.93
N PRO A 181 14.84 -12.19 -10.08
CA PRO A 181 14.08 -11.30 -9.19
C PRO A 181 13.57 -12.05 -7.96
N MET A 182 13.41 -11.32 -6.85
CA MET A 182 12.60 -11.80 -5.72
C MET A 182 11.13 -11.93 -6.14
N MET A 183 10.60 -13.15 -6.05
CA MET A 183 9.25 -13.49 -6.49
C MET A 183 8.17 -12.67 -5.76
N GLY A 184 7.15 -12.22 -6.48
CA GLY A 184 6.00 -11.51 -5.92
C GLY A 184 6.23 -10.04 -5.57
N THR A 185 7.45 -9.51 -5.72
CA THR A 185 7.73 -8.10 -5.45
C THR A 185 7.24 -7.18 -6.57
N SER A 186 7.00 -5.90 -6.25
CA SER A 186 6.66 -4.87 -7.23
C SER A 186 7.72 -4.71 -8.32
N ALA A 187 9.01 -4.84 -7.94
CA ALA A 187 10.13 -4.79 -8.87
C ALA A 187 10.12 -5.99 -9.85
N HIS A 188 9.80 -7.20 -9.36
CA HIS A 188 9.62 -8.37 -10.21
C HIS A 188 8.51 -8.16 -11.25
N ILE A 189 7.33 -7.68 -10.81
CA ILE A 189 6.20 -7.42 -11.71
C ILE A 189 6.59 -6.37 -12.77
N ARG A 190 7.30 -5.33 -12.36
CA ARG A 190 7.76 -4.27 -13.25
C ARG A 190 8.79 -4.77 -14.26
N LEU A 191 9.75 -5.59 -13.83
CA LEU A 191 10.73 -6.25 -14.71
C LEU A 191 10.03 -7.10 -15.76
N ILE A 192 9.10 -7.97 -15.38
CA ILE A 192 8.34 -8.80 -16.31
C ILE A 192 7.53 -7.95 -17.30
N SER A 193 6.92 -6.86 -16.83
CA SER A 193 6.16 -5.96 -17.69
C SER A 193 7.05 -5.29 -18.73
N TYR A 194 8.25 -4.86 -18.34
CA TYR A 194 9.22 -4.29 -19.24
C TYR A 194 9.72 -5.30 -20.28
N ILE A 195 10.14 -6.49 -19.86
CA ILE A 195 10.65 -7.54 -20.75
C ILE A 195 9.62 -7.92 -21.82
N LYS A 196 8.33 -7.91 -21.49
CA LYS A 196 7.27 -8.16 -22.47
C LYS A 196 7.19 -7.12 -23.59
N THR A 197 7.72 -5.91 -23.39
CA THR A 197 7.79 -4.87 -24.42
C THR A 197 8.97 -5.07 -25.40
N LEU A 198 9.95 -5.88 -25.03
CA LEU A 198 11.12 -6.15 -25.85
C LEU A 198 10.82 -7.19 -26.96
N PRO A 199 11.52 -7.13 -28.11
CA PRO A 199 11.57 -8.24 -29.06
C PRO A 199 11.99 -9.55 -28.39
N ALA A 200 11.56 -10.69 -28.91
CA ALA A 200 11.80 -11.99 -28.27
C ALA A 200 13.29 -12.31 -28.10
N GLU A 201 14.11 -11.89 -29.08
CA GLU A 201 15.56 -12.05 -29.13
C GLU A 201 16.31 -11.21 -28.10
N ASP A 202 15.70 -10.12 -27.62
CA ASP A 202 16.31 -9.20 -26.66
C ASP A 202 15.86 -9.44 -25.20
N ARG A 203 15.06 -10.50 -24.97
CA ARG A 203 14.51 -10.80 -23.64
C ARG A 203 15.48 -11.61 -22.80
N TRP A 204 15.75 -11.12 -21.59
CA TRP A 204 16.50 -11.90 -20.60
C TRP A 204 15.65 -13.08 -20.06
N PRO A 205 16.25 -14.25 -19.85
CA PRO A 205 15.62 -15.32 -19.07
C PRO A 205 15.39 -14.86 -17.62
N ILE A 206 14.20 -15.17 -17.07
CA ILE A 206 13.85 -14.75 -15.71
C ILE A 206 13.64 -15.97 -14.83
N TYR A 207 14.40 -16.06 -13.75
CA TYR A 207 14.31 -17.12 -12.74
C TYR A 207 13.90 -16.54 -11.38
N PRO A 208 12.58 -16.41 -11.10
CA PRO A 208 12.11 -15.84 -9.84
C PRO A 208 12.49 -16.71 -8.65
N MET A 209 13.05 -16.10 -7.58
CA MET A 209 13.50 -16.78 -6.38
C MET A 209 12.56 -16.49 -5.21
N GLY A 210 12.22 -17.53 -4.42
CA GLY A 210 11.28 -17.42 -3.31
C GLY A 210 11.87 -16.76 -2.06
N THR A 211 13.20 -16.85 -1.86
CA THR A 211 13.89 -16.28 -0.71
C THR A 211 15.19 -15.60 -1.12
N SER A 212 15.65 -14.62 -0.32
CA SER A 212 16.93 -13.95 -0.54
C SER A 212 18.13 -14.92 -0.44
N GLU A 213 18.03 -15.94 0.41
CA GLU A 213 19.04 -16.98 0.54
C GLU A 213 19.26 -17.73 -0.77
N VAL A 214 18.17 -18.21 -1.38
CA VAL A 214 18.22 -18.90 -2.68
C VAL A 214 18.68 -17.95 -3.77
N LEU A 215 18.27 -16.70 -3.74
CA LEU A 215 18.65 -15.67 -4.71
C LEU A 215 20.18 -15.46 -4.72
N PHE A 216 20.78 -15.17 -3.58
CA PHE A 216 22.23 -14.93 -3.49
C PHE A 216 23.04 -16.20 -3.77
N LYS A 217 22.58 -17.36 -3.31
CA LYS A 217 23.21 -18.63 -3.66
C LYS A 217 23.19 -18.90 -5.17
N SER A 218 22.10 -18.57 -5.85
CA SER A 218 21.96 -18.72 -7.30
C SER A 218 22.84 -17.72 -8.07
N LEU A 219 23.05 -16.53 -7.55
CA LEU A 219 23.97 -15.54 -8.09
C LEU A 219 25.43 -16.04 -7.95
N MET A 220 25.83 -16.51 -6.78
CA MET A 220 27.19 -16.97 -6.51
C MET A 220 27.57 -18.23 -7.27
N ASN A 221 26.63 -19.12 -7.58
CA ASN A 221 26.90 -20.35 -8.34
C ASN A 221 26.68 -20.20 -9.85
N GLY A 222 26.34 -19.00 -10.35
CA GLY A 222 26.15 -18.71 -11.77
C GLY A 222 24.84 -19.25 -12.36
N THR A 223 23.87 -19.64 -11.55
CA THR A 223 22.52 -19.98 -12.04
C THR A 223 21.81 -18.74 -12.59
N ILE A 224 22.08 -17.58 -12.01
CA ILE A 224 21.69 -16.25 -12.48
C ILE A 224 22.92 -15.35 -12.55
N ASP A 225 22.93 -14.41 -13.47
CA ASP A 225 24.03 -13.45 -13.64
C ASP A 225 23.76 -12.14 -12.90
N VAL A 226 22.49 -11.78 -12.74
CA VAL A 226 22.04 -10.57 -12.06
C VAL A 226 20.90 -10.91 -11.12
N ALA A 227 20.96 -10.39 -9.91
CA ALA A 227 19.88 -10.47 -8.92
C ALA A 227 19.13 -9.14 -8.83
N LEU A 228 17.79 -9.16 -8.79
CA LEU A 228 16.96 -8.00 -8.49
C LEU A 228 16.42 -8.15 -7.07
N VAL A 229 16.92 -7.32 -6.16
CA VAL A 229 16.72 -7.45 -4.72
C VAL A 229 16.47 -6.09 -4.05
N TRP A 230 15.85 -6.10 -2.90
CA TRP A 230 15.70 -4.93 -2.04
C TRP A 230 17.07 -4.47 -1.50
N ALA A 231 17.45 -3.20 -1.70
CA ALA A 231 18.77 -2.70 -1.32
C ALA A 231 19.14 -2.94 0.15
N PRO A 232 18.25 -2.74 1.15
CA PRO A 232 18.54 -3.12 2.52
C PRO A 232 18.85 -4.61 2.73
N THR A 233 18.20 -5.49 1.97
CA THR A 233 18.50 -6.95 2.04
C THR A 233 19.89 -7.25 1.50
N PHE A 234 20.31 -6.61 0.42
CA PHE A 234 21.65 -6.73 -0.11
C PHE A 234 22.70 -6.19 0.87
N TRP A 235 22.48 -5.01 1.39
CA TRP A 235 23.34 -4.40 2.43
C TRP A 235 23.54 -5.33 3.64
N ALA A 236 22.45 -5.87 4.20
CA ALA A 236 22.53 -6.79 5.32
C ALA A 236 23.30 -8.07 4.98
N LYS A 237 23.16 -8.59 3.75
CA LYS A 237 23.92 -9.75 3.30
C LYS A 237 25.42 -9.48 3.20
N GLN A 238 25.83 -8.32 2.69
CA GLN A 238 27.24 -7.94 2.64
C GLN A 238 27.86 -7.76 4.04
N LEU A 239 27.07 -7.28 5.02
CA LEU A 239 27.53 -7.17 6.40
C LEU A 239 27.65 -8.53 7.11
N GLN A 240 26.77 -9.48 6.79
CA GLN A 240 26.72 -10.80 7.43
C GLN A 240 27.80 -11.75 6.93
N ASP A 241 28.16 -11.68 5.64
CA ASP A 241 29.05 -12.64 5.03
C ASP A 241 29.98 -11.99 3.99
N PRO A 242 31.30 -11.99 4.23
CA PRO A 242 32.30 -11.44 3.32
C PRO A 242 32.29 -12.02 1.91
N VAL A 243 31.70 -13.20 1.70
CA VAL A 243 31.59 -13.83 0.37
C VAL A 243 30.84 -12.95 -0.63
N TYR A 244 29.97 -12.05 -0.15
CA TYR A 244 29.20 -11.12 -0.97
C TYR A 244 29.85 -9.75 -1.15
N ALA A 245 31.07 -9.54 -0.64
CA ALA A 245 31.74 -8.25 -0.67
C ALA A 245 32.04 -7.74 -2.09
N ASP A 246 32.34 -8.67 -3.02
CA ASP A 246 32.66 -8.35 -4.41
C ASP A 246 31.41 -8.10 -5.28
N LEU A 247 30.23 -8.34 -4.75
CA LEU A 247 29.00 -8.02 -5.45
C LEU A 247 28.79 -6.51 -5.49
N HIS A 248 28.34 -5.98 -6.63
CA HIS A 248 28.07 -4.56 -6.79
C HIS A 248 26.70 -4.29 -7.42
N VAL A 249 26.19 -3.09 -7.15
CA VAL A 249 24.96 -2.60 -7.73
C VAL A 249 25.24 -2.01 -9.10
N ILE A 250 24.39 -2.32 -10.08
CA ILE A 250 24.42 -1.77 -11.43
C ILE A 250 23.28 -0.79 -11.68
N ASP A 251 23.46 0.12 -12.64
CA ASP A 251 22.41 1.05 -13.04
C ASP A 251 21.21 0.26 -13.63
N PRO A 252 19.98 0.48 -13.17
CA PRO A 252 18.80 -0.19 -13.67
C PRO A 252 18.41 0.21 -15.09
N ALA A 253 19.01 1.26 -15.67
CA ALA A 253 18.65 1.73 -17.01
C ALA A 253 18.66 0.61 -18.06
N PRO A 254 17.62 0.52 -18.89
CA PRO A 254 16.56 1.52 -19.14
C PRO A 254 15.32 1.42 -18.24
N LEU A 255 15.29 0.53 -17.28
CA LEU A 255 14.19 0.49 -16.30
C LEU A 255 14.30 1.68 -15.33
N PRO A 256 13.20 2.38 -15.06
CA PRO A 256 13.21 3.35 -13.98
C PRO A 256 13.33 2.66 -12.62
N PRO A 257 14.02 3.28 -11.65
CA PRO A 257 14.15 2.75 -10.30
C PRO A 257 12.79 2.41 -9.67
N THR A 258 12.77 1.34 -8.88
CA THR A 258 11.58 0.96 -8.10
C THR A 258 11.88 1.20 -6.64
N SER A 259 11.29 2.26 -6.07
CA SER A 259 11.48 2.64 -4.68
C SER A 259 10.18 2.52 -3.88
N HIS A 260 10.31 2.26 -2.58
CA HIS A 260 9.21 2.29 -1.63
C HIS A 260 9.63 3.03 -0.36
N GLY A 261 8.68 3.78 0.20
CA GLY A 261 8.79 4.23 1.56
C GLY A 261 8.67 3.04 2.52
N VAL A 262 9.37 3.13 3.64
CA VAL A 262 9.23 2.20 4.75
C VAL A 262 8.72 2.96 5.96
N GLY A 263 7.69 2.42 6.58
CA GLY A 263 7.01 2.96 7.75
C GLY A 263 6.68 1.85 8.73
N ALA A 264 5.79 2.15 9.65
CA ALA A 264 5.31 1.19 10.62
C ALA A 264 3.83 0.85 10.40
N LEU A 265 3.43 -0.33 10.86
CA LEU A 265 2.07 -0.80 10.89
C LEU A 265 1.49 -0.59 12.27
N MET A 266 0.26 -0.10 12.34
CA MET A 266 -0.57 0.03 13.54
C MET A 266 -1.95 -0.55 13.28
N LEU A 267 -2.70 -0.83 14.35
CA LEU A 267 -4.13 -1.15 14.23
C LEU A 267 -4.91 0.12 13.86
N ALA A 268 -5.94 -0.01 13.04
CA ALA A 268 -6.70 1.10 12.48
C ALA A 268 -7.40 1.97 13.54
N ASP A 269 -7.69 1.43 14.73
CA ASP A 269 -8.27 2.14 15.86
C ASP A 269 -7.27 3.07 16.59
N LYS A 270 -5.96 2.94 16.33
CA LYS A 270 -4.89 3.72 16.97
C LYS A 270 -4.65 5.09 16.31
N VAL A 271 -5.71 5.78 15.90
CA VAL A 271 -5.63 7.03 15.13
C VAL A 271 -4.80 8.12 15.82
N PHE A 272 -4.99 8.31 17.14
CA PHE A 272 -4.27 9.33 17.90
C PHE A 272 -2.75 9.01 17.94
N LEU A 273 -2.39 7.78 18.30
CA LEU A 273 -0.99 7.35 18.36
C LEU A 273 -0.34 7.46 16.98
N ARG A 274 -1.04 7.06 15.92
CA ARG A 274 -0.55 7.21 14.54
C ARG A 274 -0.24 8.66 14.20
N THR A 275 -1.17 9.58 14.52
CA THR A 275 -0.97 11.00 14.23
C THR A 275 0.23 11.55 14.99
N ALA A 276 0.35 11.26 16.29
CA ALA A 276 1.49 11.69 17.09
C ALA A 276 2.82 11.11 16.59
N PHE A 277 2.81 9.82 16.20
CA PHE A 277 3.98 9.15 15.63
C PHE A 277 4.39 9.78 14.29
N ASP A 278 3.42 10.06 13.41
CA ASP A 278 3.65 10.69 12.10
C ASP A 278 4.23 12.12 12.26
N GLU A 279 3.75 12.90 13.24
CA GLU A 279 4.27 14.23 13.56
C GLU A 279 5.69 14.15 14.11
N ALA A 280 5.98 13.19 15.00
CA ALA A 280 7.33 12.98 15.53
C ALA A 280 8.30 12.56 14.42
N ILE A 281 7.93 11.62 13.56
CA ILE A 281 8.73 11.24 12.37
C ILE A 281 9.01 12.46 11.50
N ASN A 282 8.02 13.34 11.27
CA ASN A 282 8.22 14.54 10.48
C ASN A 282 9.26 15.47 11.11
N ALA A 283 9.14 15.74 12.41
CA ALA A 283 10.09 16.58 13.14
C ALA A 283 11.52 16.01 13.09
N LEU A 284 11.68 14.69 13.29
CA LEU A 284 12.96 13.99 13.23
C LEU A 284 13.55 13.89 11.81
N ILE A 285 12.72 14.01 10.78
CA ILE A 285 13.17 14.16 9.39
C ILE A 285 13.69 15.60 9.19
N GLU A 286 12.93 16.60 9.62
CA GLU A 286 13.24 18.02 9.43
C GLU A 286 14.50 18.45 10.18
N ASP A 287 14.74 17.93 11.38
CA ASP A 287 15.94 18.24 12.19
C ASP A 287 17.17 17.40 11.81
N GLY A 288 17.01 16.44 10.89
CA GLY A 288 18.09 15.60 10.39
C GLY A 288 18.42 14.38 11.25
N THR A 289 17.70 14.12 12.34
CA THR A 289 17.94 12.97 13.23
C THR A 289 17.85 11.65 12.47
N ILE A 290 16.80 11.45 11.67
CA ILE A 290 16.64 10.20 10.90
C ILE A 290 17.76 10.08 9.84
N ALA A 291 18.15 11.16 9.19
CA ALA A 291 19.27 11.15 8.24
C ALA A 291 20.57 10.74 8.94
N GLY A 292 20.84 11.26 10.13
CA GLY A 292 22.00 10.88 10.95
C GLY A 292 21.99 9.40 11.37
N ILE A 293 20.81 8.83 11.67
CA ILE A 293 20.69 7.40 11.97
C ILE A 293 21.01 6.57 10.71
N LEU A 294 20.48 6.92 9.53
CA LEU A 294 20.81 6.23 8.28
C LEU A 294 22.31 6.26 7.98
N GLU A 295 22.95 7.42 8.16
CA GLU A 295 24.39 7.60 7.95
C GLU A 295 25.22 6.77 8.94
N LYS A 296 24.86 6.75 10.21
CA LYS A 296 25.51 5.94 11.25
C LYS A 296 25.59 4.45 10.90
N PHE A 297 24.51 3.92 10.29
CA PHE A 297 24.45 2.54 9.84
C PHE A 297 25.02 2.34 8.43
N ASN A 298 25.44 3.39 7.73
CA ASN A 298 25.76 3.35 6.30
C ASN A 298 24.66 2.62 5.50
N PHE A 299 23.41 2.95 5.82
CA PHE A 299 22.24 2.23 5.32
C PHE A 299 21.81 2.75 3.94
N PRO A 300 21.51 1.86 2.96
CA PRO A 300 21.23 2.24 1.57
C PRO A 300 19.78 2.75 1.40
N ALA A 301 19.48 3.86 2.05
CA ALA A 301 18.18 4.52 1.98
C ALA A 301 18.34 6.04 2.00
N THR A 302 17.27 6.72 1.68
CA THR A 302 17.19 8.19 1.70
C THR A 302 16.00 8.65 2.53
N VAL A 303 16.11 9.82 3.10
CA VAL A 303 14.99 10.52 3.73
C VAL A 303 14.38 11.47 2.70
N ARG A 304 13.06 11.42 2.58
CA ARG A 304 12.33 12.44 1.81
C ARG A 304 11.29 13.09 2.72
N PRO A 305 11.23 14.42 2.71
CA PRO A 305 10.24 15.16 3.49
C PRO A 305 8.80 14.92 3.03
#